data_2ca871815c4fccbb37c75dd0a9d57f6e
#
_entry.id   2ca871815c4fccbb37c75dd0a9d57f6e
#
_cell.length_a   1.000
_cell.length_b   1.000
_cell.length_c   1.000
_cell.angle_alpha   90.00
_cell.angle_beta   90.00
_cell.angle_gamma   90.00
#
_symmetry.space_group_name_H-M   'P 1'
#
loop_
_entity.id
_entity.type
_entity.pdbx_description
1 polymer ?
#
loop_
_entity_poly.entity_id
_entity_poly.type
_entity_poly.pdbx_seq_one_letter_code
_entity_poly.pdbx_strand_id
1 'polypeptide(L)'
;KRVQPEPLTAADINVKLGTTWIPPEDINRFIRDVLHPPFYTLDKIKTSYSDAAKLWYVSNKSVDNDPHSLAYTKYGTSRVNAYELLELSLNLRDVQVSDVKIIDGKEKRIPNTKETIKARNAQDALRQAFKDWVFDDPARRERLVGYYNEHFNTTRPREFDGSHLTLPGINPSIQLYSHQKDAVARILYGGNALLAHCVGAGKTWTMAAAAMELRRL
;
A
#
# COMPACT_ATOMS: atom_id res chain seq x y z
N LYS A 1 -28.70 2.80 -3.63
CA LYS A 1 -27.92 3.65 -2.68
C LYS A 1 -27.61 2.98 -1.34
N ARG A 2 -28.44 2.08 -0.80
CA ARG A 2 -28.17 1.38 0.47
C ARG A 2 -27.10 0.29 0.42
N VAL A 3 -26.69 -0.13 -0.77
CA VAL A 3 -25.76 -1.26 -0.98
C VAL A 3 -24.34 -0.78 -1.31
N GLN A 4 -24.17 0.48 -1.66
CA GLN A 4 -22.86 1.07 -1.95
C GLN A 4 -22.13 1.41 -0.64
N PRO A 5 -20.81 1.22 -0.57
CA PRO A 5 -20.00 1.68 0.55
C PRO A 5 -20.09 3.21 0.69
N GLU A 6 -19.81 3.70 1.90
CA GLU A 6 -19.62 5.14 2.08
C GLU A 6 -18.35 5.58 1.31
N PRO A 7 -18.39 6.76 0.67
CA PRO A 7 -17.23 7.28 -0.02
C PRO A 7 -16.06 7.49 0.94
N LEU A 8 -14.91 6.95 0.58
CA LEU A 8 -13.67 7.16 1.33
C LEU A 8 -13.13 8.57 1.05
N THR A 9 -12.53 9.18 2.06
CA THR A 9 -11.82 10.44 1.95
C THR A 9 -10.33 10.22 1.61
N ALA A 10 -9.62 11.29 1.27
CA ALA A 10 -8.17 11.20 1.02
C ALA A 10 -7.38 10.67 2.25
N ALA A 11 -7.89 10.90 3.47
CA ALA A 11 -7.27 10.40 4.69
C ALA A 11 -7.44 8.88 4.87
N ASP A 12 -8.50 8.31 4.32
CA ASP A 12 -8.82 6.88 4.41
C ASP A 12 -8.09 6.05 3.34
N ILE A 13 -7.63 6.69 2.26
CA ILE A 13 -7.00 6.03 1.12
C ILE A 13 -5.48 5.97 1.33
N ASN A 14 -4.96 4.76 1.57
CA ASN A 14 -3.52 4.57 1.71
C ASN A 14 -2.85 4.46 0.34
N VAL A 15 -2.15 5.52 -0.06
CA VAL A 15 -1.40 5.57 -1.32
C VAL A 15 0.10 5.41 -1.08
N LYS A 16 0.73 4.58 -1.91
CA LYS A 16 2.19 4.36 -1.90
C LYS A 16 2.71 4.46 -3.32
N LEU A 17 3.99 4.79 -3.48
CA LEU A 17 4.68 4.61 -4.75
C LEU A 17 4.58 3.13 -5.17
N GLY A 18 4.20 2.88 -6.43
CA GLY A 18 3.98 1.53 -6.97
C GLY A 18 2.52 1.08 -7.01
N THR A 19 1.59 1.85 -6.47
CA THR A 19 0.15 1.60 -6.68
C THR A 19 -0.21 1.82 -8.15
N THR A 20 -0.75 0.77 -8.79
CA THR A 20 -0.97 0.74 -10.25
C THR A 20 -2.17 1.59 -10.72
N TRP A 21 -3.04 2.01 -9.80
CA TRP A 21 -4.18 2.87 -10.14
C TRP A 21 -3.81 4.36 -10.25
N ILE A 22 -2.60 4.75 -9.81
CA ILE A 22 -2.09 6.11 -10.02
C ILE A 22 -1.56 6.22 -11.44
N PRO A 23 -2.07 7.15 -12.26
CA PRO A 23 -1.62 7.31 -13.64
C PRO A 23 -0.14 7.70 -13.73
N PRO A 24 0.60 7.25 -14.76
CA PRO A 24 1.99 7.65 -15.01
C PRO A 24 2.18 9.17 -15.09
N GLU A 25 1.17 9.89 -15.57
CA GLU A 25 1.16 11.34 -15.68
C GLU A 25 1.30 12.03 -14.32
N ASP A 26 0.66 11.46 -13.28
CA ASP A 26 0.79 11.98 -11.92
C ASP A 26 2.19 11.70 -11.35
N ILE A 27 2.78 10.57 -11.66
CA ILE A 27 4.18 10.29 -11.27
C ILE A 27 5.13 11.25 -12.01
N ASN A 28 4.90 11.54 -13.29
CA ASN A 28 5.67 12.53 -14.04
C ASN A 28 5.52 13.94 -13.46
N ARG A 29 4.32 14.28 -12.96
CA ARG A 29 4.07 15.55 -12.26
C ARG A 29 4.80 15.59 -10.92
N PHE A 30 4.78 14.48 -10.15
CA PHE A 30 5.54 14.35 -8.91
C PHE A 30 7.05 14.59 -9.14
N ILE A 31 7.62 14.01 -10.19
CA ILE A 31 9.03 14.25 -10.56
C ILE A 31 9.29 15.75 -10.74
N ARG A 32 8.43 16.45 -11.48
CA ARG A 32 8.59 17.89 -11.73
C ARG A 32 8.43 18.72 -10.46
N ASP A 33 7.41 18.44 -9.66
CA ASP A 33 7.01 19.27 -8.53
C ASP A 33 7.92 19.06 -7.30
N VAL A 34 8.53 17.87 -7.15
CA VAL A 34 9.29 17.51 -5.94
C VAL A 34 10.79 17.37 -6.21
N LEU A 35 11.18 16.79 -7.34
CA LEU A 35 12.60 16.63 -7.66
C LEU A 35 13.19 17.86 -8.35
N HIS A 36 12.34 18.75 -8.92
CA HIS A 36 12.76 19.96 -9.63
C HIS A 36 13.90 19.68 -10.63
N PRO A 37 13.72 18.74 -11.58
CA PRO A 37 14.77 18.41 -12.51
C PRO A 37 15.17 19.64 -13.35
N PRO A 38 16.44 19.72 -13.77
CA PRO A 38 16.88 20.79 -14.64
C PRO A 38 16.00 20.91 -15.88
N PHE A 39 15.76 22.13 -16.34
CA PHE A 39 14.87 22.45 -17.46
C PHE A 39 15.14 21.58 -18.71
N TYR A 40 16.41 21.30 -19.05
CA TYR A 40 16.79 20.49 -20.21
C TYR A 40 16.48 18.98 -20.05
N THR A 41 16.03 18.54 -18.88
CA THR A 41 15.70 17.13 -18.57
C THR A 41 14.20 16.89 -18.43
N LEU A 42 13.40 17.95 -18.26
CA LEU A 42 11.95 17.88 -17.92
C LEU A 42 11.13 16.99 -18.86
N ASP A 43 11.40 17.04 -20.17
CA ASP A 43 10.65 16.26 -21.16
C ASP A 43 11.28 14.88 -21.47
N LYS A 44 12.49 14.66 -20.97
CA LYS A 44 13.24 13.43 -21.23
C LYS A 44 12.96 12.34 -20.21
N ILE A 45 12.78 12.71 -18.93
CA ILE A 45 12.50 11.78 -17.85
C ILE A 45 11.01 11.52 -17.82
N LYS A 46 10.60 10.30 -18.14
CA LYS A 46 9.19 9.88 -18.17
C LYS A 46 9.04 8.53 -17.49
N THR A 47 7.93 8.39 -16.80
CA THR A 47 7.52 7.10 -16.23
C THR A 47 6.52 6.42 -17.14
N SER A 48 6.59 5.10 -17.21
CA SER A 48 5.63 4.25 -17.91
C SER A 48 5.41 2.97 -17.12
N TYR A 49 4.21 2.41 -17.22
CA TYR A 49 3.86 1.11 -16.67
C TYR A 49 3.64 0.12 -17.80
N SER A 50 4.27 -1.03 -17.72
CA SER A 50 4.07 -2.13 -18.67
C SER A 50 3.12 -3.16 -18.09
N ASP A 51 1.94 -3.29 -18.67
CA ASP A 51 0.97 -4.30 -18.26
C ASP A 51 1.44 -5.74 -18.50
N ALA A 52 2.23 -5.96 -19.53
CA ALA A 52 2.77 -7.27 -19.85
C ALA A 52 3.82 -7.72 -18.82
N ALA A 53 4.73 -6.82 -18.43
CA ALA A 53 5.78 -7.11 -17.46
C ALA A 53 5.33 -6.89 -16.01
N LYS A 54 4.21 -6.17 -15.79
CA LYS A 54 3.74 -5.68 -14.48
C LYS A 54 4.83 -4.87 -13.75
N LEU A 55 5.57 -4.09 -14.52
CA LEU A 55 6.70 -3.28 -14.01
C LEU A 55 6.59 -1.84 -14.48
N TRP A 56 7.07 -0.97 -13.60
CA TRP A 56 7.29 0.44 -13.89
C TRP A 56 8.69 0.68 -14.43
N TYR A 57 8.78 1.61 -15.35
CA TYR A 57 10.04 2.06 -15.95
C TYR A 57 10.15 3.57 -15.84
N VAL A 58 11.36 4.05 -15.53
CA VAL A 58 11.72 5.47 -15.59
C VAL A 58 12.77 5.62 -16.68
N SER A 59 12.44 6.38 -17.73
CA SER A 59 13.36 6.61 -18.84
C SER A 59 14.43 7.65 -18.49
N ASN A 60 15.58 7.55 -19.16
CA ASN A 60 16.65 8.57 -19.11
C ASN A 60 17.09 8.98 -17.70
N LYS A 61 17.18 8.04 -16.78
CA LYS A 61 17.54 8.25 -15.36
C LYS A 61 18.89 8.96 -15.16
N SER A 62 19.79 8.90 -16.11
CA SER A 62 21.13 9.49 -16.06
C SER A 62 21.24 10.84 -16.78
N VAL A 63 20.13 11.40 -17.26
CA VAL A 63 20.16 12.70 -18.00
C VAL A 63 20.38 13.87 -17.06
N ASP A 64 19.87 13.80 -15.83
CA ASP A 64 20.22 14.74 -14.77
C ASP A 64 21.56 14.29 -14.18
N ASN A 65 22.60 15.06 -14.46
CA ASN A 65 23.97 14.83 -13.99
C ASN A 65 24.48 15.99 -13.11
N ASP A 66 23.58 16.86 -12.64
CA ASP A 66 23.96 17.91 -11.69
C ASP A 66 24.07 17.31 -10.26
N PRO A 67 25.29 17.22 -9.70
CA PRO A 67 25.50 16.66 -8.36
C PRO A 67 24.88 17.50 -7.25
N HIS A 68 24.47 18.74 -7.53
CA HIS A 68 23.81 19.64 -6.58
C HIS A 68 22.29 19.58 -6.68
N SER A 69 21.72 18.84 -7.66
CA SER A 69 20.28 18.68 -7.79
C SER A 69 19.70 17.90 -6.61
N LEU A 70 18.40 18.07 -6.36
CA LEU A 70 17.69 17.31 -5.33
C LEU A 70 17.73 15.80 -5.59
N ALA A 71 17.94 15.41 -6.84
CA ALA A 71 18.05 14.01 -7.24
C ALA A 71 19.32 13.32 -6.72
N TYR A 72 20.36 14.08 -6.33
CA TYR A 72 21.60 13.53 -5.78
C TYR A 72 21.85 13.92 -4.32
N THR A 73 21.15 14.94 -3.81
CA THR A 73 21.38 15.49 -2.47
C THR A 73 20.33 15.05 -1.45
N LYS A 74 19.06 15.30 -1.71
CA LYS A 74 17.97 15.04 -0.78
C LYS A 74 17.29 13.69 -1.02
N TYR A 75 16.99 13.38 -2.28
CA TYR A 75 16.22 12.21 -2.67
C TYR A 75 17.06 11.13 -3.36
N GLY A 76 18.36 11.28 -3.32
CA GLY A 76 19.33 10.34 -3.86
C GLY A 76 20.68 10.46 -3.18
N THR A 77 21.66 9.77 -3.72
CA THR A 77 23.06 9.80 -3.29
C THR A 77 23.96 9.94 -4.52
N SER A 78 25.25 10.19 -4.30
CA SER A 78 26.25 10.19 -5.39
C SER A 78 26.37 8.84 -6.12
N ARG A 79 25.87 7.76 -5.53
CA ARG A 79 25.94 6.39 -6.07
C ARG A 79 24.63 5.93 -6.76
N VAL A 80 23.51 6.42 -6.28
CA VAL A 80 22.16 6.08 -6.77
C VAL A 80 21.31 7.34 -6.73
N ASN A 81 20.86 7.81 -7.87
CA ASN A 81 20.07 9.03 -7.96
C ASN A 81 18.58 8.79 -7.65
N ALA A 82 17.82 9.87 -7.48
CA ALA A 82 16.39 9.81 -7.15
C ALA A 82 15.55 9.07 -8.21
N TYR A 83 15.91 9.13 -9.48
CA TYR A 83 15.15 8.48 -10.56
C TYR A 83 15.31 6.95 -10.53
N GLU A 84 16.48 6.46 -10.15
CA GLU A 84 16.71 5.03 -9.92
C GLU A 84 15.96 4.56 -8.66
N LEU A 85 16.02 5.35 -7.57
CA LEU A 85 15.28 5.07 -6.33
C LEU A 85 13.77 5.13 -6.55
N LEU A 86 13.30 6.02 -7.42
CA LEU A 86 11.90 6.10 -7.81
C LEU A 86 11.45 4.83 -8.54
N GLU A 87 12.21 4.38 -9.53
CA GLU A 87 11.89 3.14 -10.26
C GLU A 87 11.88 1.92 -9.34
N LEU A 88 12.84 1.82 -8.42
CA LEU A 88 12.86 0.77 -7.40
C LEU A 88 11.61 0.84 -6.50
N SER A 89 11.25 2.05 -6.05
CA SER A 89 10.08 2.26 -5.17
C SER A 89 8.77 1.96 -5.88
N LEU A 90 8.62 2.35 -7.15
CA LEU A 90 7.48 2.04 -8.00
C LEU A 90 7.32 0.52 -8.20
N ASN A 91 8.42 -0.22 -8.22
CA ASN A 91 8.43 -1.67 -8.32
C ASN A 91 8.49 -2.39 -6.95
N LEU A 92 8.23 -1.66 -5.85
CA LEU A 92 8.20 -2.18 -4.47
C LEU A 92 9.53 -2.85 -4.06
N ARG A 93 10.66 -2.38 -4.60
CA ARG A 93 12.00 -2.88 -4.30
C ARG A 93 12.77 -1.91 -3.42
N ASP A 94 13.56 -2.46 -2.52
CA ASP A 94 14.50 -1.67 -1.73
C ASP A 94 15.85 -1.61 -2.43
N VAL A 95 16.51 -0.47 -2.26
CA VAL A 95 17.84 -0.25 -2.83
C VAL A 95 18.90 -1.06 -2.10
N GLN A 96 19.85 -1.60 -2.87
CA GLN A 96 21.06 -2.23 -2.38
C GLN A 96 22.26 -1.73 -3.18
N VAL A 97 23.25 -1.17 -2.50
CA VAL A 97 24.49 -0.67 -3.12
C VAL A 97 25.60 -1.67 -2.90
N SER A 98 26.34 -1.97 -3.96
CA SER A 98 27.47 -2.91 -3.92
C SER A 98 28.70 -2.27 -4.55
N ASP A 99 29.88 -2.60 -4.01
CA ASP A 99 31.18 -2.29 -4.59
C ASP A 99 31.67 -3.45 -5.44
N VAL A 100 32.31 -3.15 -6.56
CA VAL A 100 32.99 -4.17 -7.36
C VAL A 100 34.42 -4.28 -6.88
N LYS A 101 34.83 -5.47 -6.45
CA LYS A 101 36.22 -5.79 -6.08
C LYS A 101 36.74 -6.95 -6.90
N ILE A 102 38.00 -6.85 -7.30
CA ILE A 102 38.69 -7.95 -7.98
C ILE A 102 39.24 -8.88 -6.88
N ILE A 103 38.75 -10.11 -6.84
CA ILE A 103 39.19 -11.16 -5.91
C ILE A 103 39.56 -12.37 -6.78
N ASP A 104 40.81 -12.83 -6.68
CA ASP A 104 41.34 -13.95 -7.48
C ASP A 104 41.22 -13.73 -9.00
N GLY A 105 41.43 -12.48 -9.47
CA GLY A 105 41.32 -12.12 -10.87
C GLY A 105 39.89 -12.06 -11.43
N LYS A 106 38.85 -12.21 -10.58
CA LYS A 106 37.45 -12.14 -10.95
C LYS A 106 36.74 -10.97 -10.24
N GLU A 107 35.90 -10.26 -11.00
CA GLU A 107 35.04 -9.23 -10.40
C GLU A 107 33.97 -9.86 -9.48
N LYS A 108 33.95 -9.44 -8.24
CA LYS A 108 32.90 -9.81 -7.27
C LYS A 108 32.20 -8.55 -6.77
N ARG A 109 30.88 -8.59 -6.74
CA ARG A 109 30.05 -7.54 -6.13
C ARG A 109 29.93 -7.82 -4.63
N ILE A 110 30.41 -6.88 -3.81
CA ILE A 110 30.36 -6.96 -2.36
C ILE A 110 29.38 -5.90 -1.87
N PRO A 111 28.34 -6.24 -1.08
CA PRO A 111 27.40 -5.29 -0.53
C PRO A 111 28.12 -4.21 0.31
N ASN A 112 27.80 -2.94 0.04
CA ASN A 112 28.29 -1.81 0.82
C ASN A 112 27.16 -1.36 1.76
N THR A 113 27.23 -1.81 3.01
CA THR A 113 26.18 -1.54 4.00
C THR A 113 26.01 -0.04 4.27
N LYS A 114 27.11 0.72 4.37
CA LYS A 114 27.07 2.16 4.65
C LYS A 114 26.37 2.95 3.56
N GLU A 115 26.73 2.70 2.31
CA GLU A 115 26.10 3.36 1.17
C GLU A 115 24.66 2.87 0.95
N THR A 116 24.36 1.61 1.26
CA THR A 116 23.00 1.07 1.22
C THR A 116 22.08 1.78 2.22
N ILE A 117 22.56 2.01 3.46
CA ILE A 117 21.76 2.73 4.46
C ILE A 117 21.46 4.17 4.01
N LYS A 118 22.47 4.89 3.47
CA LYS A 118 22.26 6.24 2.94
C LYS A 118 21.21 6.25 1.81
N ALA A 119 21.34 5.32 0.87
CA ALA A 119 20.42 5.23 -0.25
C ALA A 119 18.99 4.83 0.19
N ARG A 120 18.84 3.98 1.21
CA ARG A 120 17.54 3.65 1.81
C ARG A 120 16.88 4.85 2.48
N ASN A 121 17.64 5.64 3.24
CA ASN A 121 17.13 6.86 3.85
C ASN A 121 16.63 7.85 2.77
N ALA A 122 17.35 8.01 1.66
CA ALA A 122 16.91 8.82 0.53
C ALA A 122 15.66 8.23 -0.14
N GLN A 123 15.58 6.91 -0.30
CA GLN A 123 14.41 6.21 -0.83
C GLN A 123 13.18 6.40 0.06
N ASP A 124 13.34 6.32 1.37
CA ASP A 124 12.25 6.53 2.32
C ASP A 124 11.80 8.00 2.36
N ALA A 125 12.73 8.94 2.25
CA ALA A 125 12.41 10.36 2.09
C ALA A 125 11.60 10.63 0.80
N LEU A 126 11.94 9.96 -0.29
CA LEU A 126 11.20 10.04 -1.56
C LEU A 126 9.80 9.44 -1.43
N ARG A 127 9.66 8.30 -0.77
CA ARG A 127 8.37 7.64 -0.49
C ARG A 127 7.46 8.51 0.38
N GLN A 128 8.05 9.17 1.38
CA GLN A 128 7.30 10.08 2.24
C GLN A 128 6.88 11.34 1.48
N ALA A 129 7.77 11.94 0.72
CA ALA A 129 7.46 13.11 -0.11
C ALA A 129 6.31 12.84 -1.10
N PHE A 130 6.22 11.62 -1.65
CA PHE A 130 5.10 11.24 -2.51
C PHE A 130 3.77 11.17 -1.75
N LYS A 131 3.76 10.61 -0.54
CA LYS A 131 2.55 10.54 0.29
C LYS A 131 2.02 11.93 0.63
N ASP A 132 2.94 12.84 0.96
CA ASP A 132 2.58 14.21 1.31
C ASP A 132 2.08 14.98 0.08
N TRP A 133 2.70 14.76 -1.08
CA TRP A 133 2.39 15.45 -2.32
C TRP A 133 1.09 14.97 -2.98
N VAL A 134 0.77 13.66 -2.95
CA VAL A 134 -0.25 13.06 -3.81
C VAL A 134 -1.64 13.67 -3.63
N PHE A 135 -2.01 14.03 -2.41
CA PHE A 135 -3.29 14.65 -2.08
C PHE A 135 -3.20 16.13 -1.64
N ASP A 136 -2.05 16.77 -1.81
CA ASP A 136 -1.85 18.17 -1.44
C ASP A 136 -2.66 19.12 -2.36
N ASP A 137 -2.55 18.94 -3.65
CA ASP A 137 -3.32 19.72 -4.64
C ASP A 137 -4.81 19.33 -4.63
N PRO A 138 -5.75 20.29 -4.42
CA PRO A 138 -7.17 19.99 -4.31
C PRO A 138 -7.78 19.33 -5.55
N ALA A 139 -7.42 19.77 -6.75
CA ALA A 139 -7.97 19.25 -8.00
C ALA A 139 -7.48 17.82 -8.26
N ARG A 140 -6.21 17.54 -8.02
CA ARG A 140 -5.64 16.20 -8.09
C ARG A 140 -6.27 15.28 -7.06
N ARG A 141 -6.42 15.75 -5.81
CA ARG A 141 -7.06 15.00 -4.72
C ARG A 141 -8.49 14.60 -5.08
N GLU A 142 -9.32 15.54 -5.52
CA GLU A 142 -10.71 15.27 -5.90
C GLU A 142 -10.79 14.22 -7.03
N ARG A 143 -9.98 14.37 -8.06
CA ARG A 143 -9.92 13.43 -9.18
C ARG A 143 -9.48 12.04 -8.75
N LEU A 144 -8.40 11.92 -7.95
CA LEU A 144 -7.87 10.62 -7.52
C LEU A 144 -8.80 9.92 -6.52
N VAL A 145 -9.37 10.66 -5.57
CA VAL A 145 -10.35 10.13 -4.61
C VAL A 145 -11.62 9.67 -5.32
N GLY A 146 -12.12 10.46 -6.28
CA GLY A 146 -13.27 10.08 -7.10
C GLY A 146 -13.02 8.80 -7.87
N TYR A 147 -11.88 8.71 -8.56
CA TYR A 147 -11.48 7.51 -9.30
C TYR A 147 -11.36 6.28 -8.40
N TYR A 148 -10.75 6.43 -7.20
CA TYR A 148 -10.62 5.34 -6.25
C TYR A 148 -11.98 4.83 -5.77
N ASN A 149 -12.89 5.74 -5.39
CA ASN A 149 -14.22 5.37 -4.92
C ASN A 149 -15.06 4.69 -6.02
N GLU A 150 -14.91 5.12 -7.27
CA GLU A 150 -15.64 4.54 -8.39
C GLU A 150 -15.16 3.12 -8.74
N HIS A 151 -13.85 2.86 -8.69
CA HIS A 151 -13.27 1.63 -9.20
C HIS A 151 -12.87 0.63 -8.12
N PHE A 152 -12.52 1.07 -6.92
CA PHE A 152 -11.97 0.22 -5.86
C PHE A 152 -12.84 0.15 -4.61
N ASN A 153 -13.63 1.19 -4.32
CA ASN A 153 -14.57 1.19 -3.20
C ASN A 153 -15.98 0.75 -3.65
N THR A 154 -16.06 -0.40 -4.32
CA THR A 154 -17.30 -0.89 -4.95
C THR A 154 -17.98 -1.99 -4.14
N THR A 155 -17.30 -2.58 -3.16
CA THR A 155 -17.81 -3.74 -2.41
C THR A 155 -17.97 -3.39 -0.95
N ARG A 156 -19.19 -3.48 -0.44
CA ARG A 156 -19.46 -3.40 0.99
C ARG A 156 -19.38 -4.81 1.58
N PRO A 157 -18.49 -5.06 2.56
CA PRO A 157 -18.48 -6.31 3.28
C PRO A 157 -19.84 -6.56 3.94
N ARG A 158 -20.35 -7.79 3.84
CA ARG A 158 -21.59 -8.15 4.54
C ARG A 158 -21.32 -8.15 6.05
N GLU A 159 -22.03 -7.30 6.76
CA GLU A 159 -22.04 -7.27 8.22
C GLU A 159 -23.14 -8.21 8.74
N PHE A 160 -22.85 -8.88 9.82
CA PHE A 160 -23.78 -9.79 10.48
C PHE A 160 -24.03 -9.26 11.88
N ASP A 161 -25.25 -8.80 12.12
CA ASP A 161 -25.70 -8.37 13.44
C ASP A 161 -26.38 -9.54 14.17
N GLY A 162 -25.78 -9.98 15.24
CA GLY A 162 -26.28 -11.04 16.11
C GLY A 162 -27.09 -10.57 17.31
N SER A 163 -27.39 -9.26 17.42
CA SER A 163 -28.11 -8.68 18.57
C SER A 163 -29.49 -9.31 18.79
N HIS A 164 -30.16 -9.71 17.72
CA HIS A 164 -31.48 -10.35 17.72
C HIS A 164 -31.46 -11.82 18.16
N LEU A 165 -30.30 -12.46 18.27
CA LEU A 165 -30.19 -13.86 18.63
C LEU A 165 -30.46 -14.07 20.12
N THR A 166 -31.48 -14.86 20.43
CA THR A 166 -31.88 -15.22 21.81
C THR A 166 -31.16 -16.43 22.36
N LEU A 167 -30.69 -17.34 21.48
CA LEU A 167 -29.90 -18.53 21.79
C LEU A 167 -30.45 -19.36 22.96
N PRO A 168 -31.69 -19.87 22.87
CA PRO A 168 -32.41 -20.49 24.01
C PRO A 168 -31.77 -21.79 24.51
N GLY A 169 -30.84 -22.38 23.75
CA GLY A 169 -30.13 -23.62 24.15
C GLY A 169 -28.92 -23.37 25.05
N ILE A 170 -28.53 -22.10 25.30
CA ILE A 170 -27.38 -21.75 26.14
C ILE A 170 -27.81 -21.62 27.61
N ASN A 171 -26.94 -22.02 28.52
CA ASN A 171 -27.16 -21.82 29.95
C ASN A 171 -27.41 -20.34 30.25
N PRO A 172 -28.53 -19.96 30.92
CA PRO A 172 -28.89 -18.55 31.19
C PRO A 172 -27.82 -17.75 31.96
N SER A 173 -26.94 -18.42 32.70
CA SER A 173 -25.83 -17.77 33.41
C SER A 173 -24.68 -17.34 32.49
N ILE A 174 -24.67 -17.77 31.22
CA ILE A 174 -23.65 -17.44 30.26
C ILE A 174 -24.17 -16.35 29.31
N GLN A 175 -23.53 -15.19 29.36
CA GLN A 175 -23.81 -14.09 28.44
C GLN A 175 -22.72 -13.99 27.39
N LEU A 176 -23.10 -14.10 26.12
CA LEU A 176 -22.19 -13.88 25.00
C LEU A 176 -22.00 -12.38 24.76
N TYR A 177 -20.78 -11.98 24.49
CA TYR A 177 -20.46 -10.62 24.06
C TYR A 177 -21.05 -10.35 22.66
N SER A 178 -21.20 -9.06 22.29
CA SER A 178 -21.73 -8.65 20.98
C SER A 178 -20.97 -9.30 19.83
N HIS A 179 -19.63 -9.21 19.82
CA HIS A 179 -18.79 -9.80 18.77
C HIS A 179 -18.94 -11.34 18.65
N GLN A 180 -19.29 -12.02 19.74
CA GLN A 180 -19.56 -13.47 19.71
C GLN A 180 -20.92 -13.76 19.08
N LYS A 181 -21.95 -12.95 19.42
CA LYS A 181 -23.29 -13.05 18.79
C LYS A 181 -23.22 -12.75 17.28
N ASP A 182 -22.45 -11.72 16.89
CA ASP A 182 -22.26 -11.37 15.48
C ASP A 182 -21.55 -12.49 14.72
N ALA A 183 -20.57 -13.14 15.35
CA ALA A 183 -19.90 -14.30 14.78
C ALA A 183 -20.83 -15.53 14.65
N VAL A 184 -21.72 -15.75 15.62
CA VAL A 184 -22.78 -16.78 15.52
C VAL A 184 -23.70 -16.45 14.36
N ALA A 185 -24.19 -15.20 14.24
CA ALA A 185 -25.01 -14.77 13.11
C ALA A 185 -24.32 -14.99 11.78
N ARG A 186 -23.01 -14.69 11.70
CA ARG A 186 -22.20 -14.96 10.49
C ARG A 186 -22.17 -16.43 10.13
N ILE A 187 -22.03 -17.34 11.09
CA ILE A 187 -22.04 -18.80 10.84
C ILE A 187 -23.43 -19.24 10.37
N LEU A 188 -24.49 -18.78 11.02
CA LEU A 188 -25.87 -19.18 10.70
C LEU A 188 -26.31 -18.71 9.32
N TYR A 189 -25.99 -17.45 8.94
CA TYR A 189 -26.49 -16.82 7.71
C TYR A 189 -25.47 -16.76 6.59
N GLY A 190 -24.18 -16.93 6.89
CA GLY A 190 -23.11 -16.82 5.92
C GLY A 190 -22.52 -18.16 5.46
N GLY A 191 -22.84 -19.25 6.16
CA GLY A 191 -22.24 -20.57 5.91
C GLY A 191 -20.83 -20.69 6.52
N ASN A 192 -19.89 -21.24 5.77
CA ASN A 192 -18.53 -21.44 6.27
C ASN A 192 -17.89 -20.13 6.69
N ALA A 193 -17.34 -20.07 7.89
CA ALA A 193 -16.74 -18.87 8.46
C ALA A 193 -15.38 -19.15 9.12
N LEU A 194 -14.43 -18.26 8.92
CA LEU A 194 -13.16 -18.23 9.65
C LEU A 194 -13.29 -17.28 10.84
N LEU A 195 -13.10 -17.78 12.06
CA LEU A 195 -13.10 -16.99 13.29
C LEU A 195 -11.67 -16.55 13.61
N ALA A 196 -11.23 -15.46 13.00
CA ALA A 196 -9.89 -14.89 13.18
C ALA A 196 -9.79 -13.92 14.38
N HIS A 197 -10.59 -14.16 15.43
CA HIS A 197 -10.53 -13.37 16.66
C HIS A 197 -9.21 -13.60 17.43
N CYS A 198 -8.78 -12.61 18.20
CA CYS A 198 -7.59 -12.72 19.05
C CYS A 198 -7.72 -13.86 20.09
N VAL A 199 -6.59 -14.24 20.67
CA VAL A 199 -6.56 -15.23 21.75
C VAL A 199 -7.32 -14.66 22.96
N GLY A 200 -8.16 -15.48 23.62
CA GLY A 200 -8.99 -15.04 24.74
C GLY A 200 -10.37 -14.44 24.37
N ALA A 201 -10.67 -14.20 23.09
CA ALA A 201 -11.97 -13.65 22.66
C ALA A 201 -13.16 -14.64 22.77
N GLY A 202 -12.94 -15.82 23.32
CA GLY A 202 -14.00 -16.80 23.53
C GLY A 202 -14.48 -17.54 22.28
N LYS A 203 -13.59 -17.83 21.32
CA LYS A 203 -13.91 -18.57 20.10
C LYS A 203 -14.64 -19.88 20.34
N THR A 204 -14.23 -20.62 21.39
CA THR A 204 -14.87 -21.90 21.76
C THR A 204 -16.34 -21.71 22.11
N TRP A 205 -16.67 -20.65 22.89
CA TRP A 205 -18.06 -20.32 23.21
C TRP A 205 -18.86 -19.95 21.96
N THR A 206 -18.27 -19.17 21.06
CA THR A 206 -18.89 -18.82 19.77
C THR A 206 -19.20 -20.06 18.93
N MET A 207 -18.23 -20.99 18.82
CA MET A 207 -18.43 -22.25 18.06
C MET A 207 -19.49 -23.15 18.71
N ALA A 208 -19.47 -23.30 20.04
CA ALA A 208 -20.46 -24.08 20.77
C ALA A 208 -21.86 -23.49 20.60
N ALA A 209 -22.01 -22.19 20.75
CA ALA A 209 -23.28 -21.50 20.57
C ALA A 209 -23.83 -21.65 19.13
N ALA A 210 -22.95 -21.48 18.12
CA ALA A 210 -23.32 -21.67 16.72
C ALA A 210 -23.76 -23.12 16.43
N ALA A 211 -23.01 -24.11 16.94
CA ALA A 211 -23.35 -25.51 16.76
C ALA A 211 -24.69 -25.89 17.41
N MET A 212 -24.96 -25.37 18.61
CA MET A 212 -26.25 -25.58 19.29
C MET A 212 -27.39 -24.96 18.49
N GLU A 213 -27.24 -23.77 17.99
CA GLU A 213 -28.27 -23.06 17.23
C GLU A 213 -28.49 -23.69 15.84
N LEU A 214 -27.46 -24.13 15.16
CA LEU A 214 -27.55 -24.87 13.90
C LEU A 214 -28.29 -26.22 14.08
N ARG A 215 -28.12 -26.87 15.23
CA ARG A 215 -28.85 -28.11 15.54
C ARG A 215 -30.32 -27.87 15.86
N ARG A 216 -30.64 -26.69 16.39
CA ARG A 216 -32.02 -26.29 16.74
C ARG A 216 -32.84 -25.92 15.50
N LEU A 217 -32.21 -25.24 14.51
CA LEU A 217 -32.84 -24.84 13.24
C LEU A 217 -33.01 -26.01 12.28
#